data_9cf8e9a1ac50fd80b167390054475025
#
_entry.id   9cf8e9a1ac50fd80b167390054475025
#
_cell.length_a   1.000
_cell.length_b   1.000
_cell.length_c   1.000
_cell.angle_alpha   90.00
_cell.angle_beta   90.00
_cell.angle_gamma   90.00
#
_symmetry.space_group_name_H-M   'P 1'
#
loop_
_entity.id
_entity.type
_entity.pdbx_description
1 polymer ?
#
loop_
_entity_poly.entity_id
_entity_poly.type
_entity_poly.pdbx_seq_one_letter_code
_entity_poly.pdbx_strand_id
1 'polypeptide(L)'
;MSRARQLSFLPKTELSHGGDTREGKRKIRRPFDPKKAVHVTLRSTRARGAWSMLRRENKGRVLALVHRSSECHRIQVHRFENVGNHLHLLVSAGSRRDFQGFLRVLAGQIAFLVTGARKGNPIPGGRFWDKLAYSRVVQRGRDFKNVIRYLSKNAWESLGVPRSAFNSVKRATRLHKRP
;
A
#
# COMPACT_ATOMS: atom_id res chain seq x y z
N MET A 1 43.85 -1.65 4.51
CA MET A 1 43.59 -0.42 3.73
C MET A 1 42.10 -0.11 3.84
N SER A 2 41.71 0.92 4.56
CA SER A 2 40.33 1.35 4.77
C SER A 2 39.81 2.05 3.49
N ARG A 3 38.76 1.53 2.87
CA ARG A 3 38.08 2.18 1.74
C ARG A 3 37.42 3.47 2.25
N ALA A 4 37.92 4.61 1.85
CA ALA A 4 37.33 5.91 2.13
C ALA A 4 35.85 5.89 1.65
N ARG A 5 34.94 6.20 2.55
CA ARG A 5 33.50 6.31 2.28
C ARG A 5 33.28 7.59 1.51
N GLN A 6 33.10 7.50 0.19
CA GLN A 6 32.83 8.65 -0.65
C GLN A 6 31.52 9.30 -0.20
N LEU A 7 31.63 10.52 0.36
CA LEU A 7 30.46 11.31 0.74
C LEU A 7 29.75 11.77 -0.53
N SER A 8 28.50 11.33 -0.72
CA SER A 8 27.67 11.81 -1.82
C SER A 8 27.16 13.21 -1.48
N PHE A 9 27.66 14.23 -2.16
CA PHE A 9 27.16 15.61 -2.09
C PHE A 9 25.82 15.80 -2.76
N LEU A 10 25.31 14.81 -3.48
CA LEU A 10 23.98 14.87 -4.08
C LEU A 10 22.91 14.61 -3.02
N PRO A 11 21.82 15.42 -2.97
CA PRO A 11 20.74 15.18 -2.05
C PRO A 11 20.16 13.79 -2.30
N LYS A 12 19.99 12.99 -1.24
CA LYS A 12 19.35 11.67 -1.35
C LYS A 12 17.97 11.86 -1.98
N THR A 13 17.73 11.23 -3.10
CA THR A 13 16.41 11.24 -3.74
C THR A 13 15.39 10.69 -2.74
N GLU A 14 14.41 11.49 -2.34
CA GLU A 14 13.32 11.01 -1.50
C GLU A 14 12.55 9.94 -2.27
N LEU A 15 12.54 8.71 -1.77
CA LEU A 15 11.83 7.58 -2.37
C LEU A 15 10.38 7.46 -1.89
N SER A 16 9.98 8.26 -0.88
CA SER A 16 8.66 8.21 -0.25
C SER A 16 7.86 9.50 -0.44
N HIS A 17 6.53 9.38 -0.38
CA HIS A 17 5.60 10.51 -0.52
C HIS A 17 4.24 10.16 0.10
N GLY A 18 3.54 11.17 0.64
CA GLY A 18 2.22 11.02 1.24
C GLY A 18 2.28 10.52 2.68
N GLY A 19 1.13 10.17 3.27
CA GLY A 19 1.02 9.86 4.69
C GLY A 19 1.55 11.00 5.56
N ASP A 20 2.16 10.64 6.69
CA ASP A 20 2.71 11.62 7.67
C ASP A 20 3.99 12.30 7.17
N THR A 21 4.65 11.73 6.17
CA THR A 21 5.94 12.24 5.68
C THR A 21 5.86 13.62 5.00
N ARG A 22 4.65 14.06 4.63
CA ARG A 22 4.40 15.28 3.87
C ARG A 22 3.54 16.31 4.58
N GLU A 23 3.20 16.09 5.82
CA GLU A 23 2.44 17.05 6.62
C GLU A 23 3.24 18.36 6.80
N GLY A 24 2.61 19.51 6.55
CA GLY A 24 3.26 20.82 6.64
C GLY A 24 4.35 21.12 5.60
N LYS A 25 4.65 20.19 4.69
CA LYS A 25 5.73 20.38 3.71
C LYS A 25 5.22 20.85 2.34
N ARG A 26 6.07 21.62 1.63
CA ARG A 26 5.79 22.06 0.25
C ARG A 26 5.37 20.89 -0.64
N LYS A 27 4.41 21.13 -1.54
CA LYS A 27 3.97 20.16 -2.55
C LYS A 27 5.13 19.82 -3.49
N ILE A 28 5.52 18.55 -3.53
CA ILE A 28 6.50 18.03 -4.49
C ILE A 28 5.88 16.89 -5.28
N ARG A 29 6.46 16.61 -6.43
CA ARG A 29 6.05 15.52 -7.28
C ARG A 29 6.31 14.17 -6.60
N ARG A 30 5.34 13.25 -6.62
CA ARG A 30 5.47 11.89 -6.07
C ARG A 30 6.63 11.15 -6.76
N PRO A 31 7.59 10.56 -6.03
CA PRO A 31 8.63 9.73 -6.61
C PRO A 31 8.02 8.54 -7.38
N PHE A 32 8.58 8.25 -8.53
CA PHE A 32 8.11 7.17 -9.39
C PHE A 32 9.23 6.74 -10.35
N ASP A 33 9.43 5.44 -10.50
CA ASP A 33 10.35 4.81 -11.45
C ASP A 33 9.57 3.66 -12.15
N PRO A 34 9.38 3.71 -13.49
CA PRO A 34 8.63 2.69 -14.21
C PRO A 34 9.28 1.30 -14.16
N LYS A 35 10.57 1.23 -13.83
CA LYS A 35 11.31 -0.03 -13.70
C LYS A 35 11.24 -0.63 -12.31
N LYS A 36 10.60 0.04 -11.34
CA LYS A 36 10.55 -0.38 -9.93
C LYS A 36 9.13 -0.49 -9.43
N ALA A 37 8.93 -1.39 -8.47
CA ALA A 37 7.66 -1.47 -7.78
C ALA A 37 7.49 -0.31 -6.79
N VAL A 38 6.25 0.01 -6.48
CA VAL A 38 5.86 1.02 -5.50
C VAL A 38 5.01 0.36 -4.42
N HIS A 39 5.43 0.48 -3.17
CA HIS A 39 4.61 0.15 -2.02
C HIS A 39 3.68 1.32 -1.72
N VAL A 40 2.39 1.05 -1.65
CA VAL A 40 1.33 2.02 -1.38
C VAL A 40 0.60 1.64 -0.09
N THR A 41 0.26 2.64 0.72
CA THR A 41 -0.65 2.48 1.87
C THR A 41 -1.75 3.54 1.81
N LEU A 42 -2.99 3.09 1.91
CA LEU A 42 -4.19 3.90 2.08
C LEU A 42 -4.74 3.64 3.48
N ARG A 43 -4.88 4.67 4.33
CA ARG A 43 -5.31 4.53 5.72
C ARG A 43 -6.53 5.39 6.01
N SER A 44 -7.47 4.84 6.80
CA SER A 44 -8.62 5.54 7.32
C SER A 44 -8.91 5.11 8.75
N THR A 45 -8.79 6.03 9.71
CA THR A 45 -9.23 5.82 11.10
C THR A 45 -10.74 5.67 11.21
N ARG A 46 -11.48 6.12 10.19
CA ARG A 46 -12.94 6.02 10.08
C ARG A 46 -13.41 4.65 9.58
N ALA A 47 -12.52 3.82 9.02
CA ALA A 47 -12.84 2.49 8.51
C ALA A 47 -13.04 1.49 9.67
N ARG A 48 -14.11 1.70 10.45
CA ARG A 48 -14.51 0.90 11.61
C ARG A 48 -15.97 0.47 11.48
N GLY A 49 -16.39 -0.60 12.16
CA GLY A 49 -17.76 -1.09 12.15
C GLY A 49 -18.28 -1.33 10.73
N ALA A 50 -19.37 -0.68 10.36
CA ALA A 50 -19.96 -0.78 9.02
C ALA A 50 -19.02 -0.33 7.90
N TRP A 51 -18.09 0.58 8.20
CA TRP A 51 -17.13 1.13 7.23
C TRP A 51 -15.79 0.37 7.20
N SER A 52 -15.64 -0.70 7.98
CA SER A 52 -14.44 -1.54 7.88
C SER A 52 -14.32 -2.16 6.49
N MET A 53 -13.15 -2.07 5.89
CA MET A 53 -12.88 -2.66 4.59
C MET A 53 -12.78 -4.20 4.64
N LEU A 54 -12.63 -4.78 5.86
CA LEU A 54 -12.68 -6.25 6.08
C LEU A 54 -14.08 -6.77 6.36
N ARG A 55 -15.07 -5.90 6.56
CA ARG A 55 -16.45 -6.34 6.77
C ARG A 55 -16.87 -7.25 5.60
N ARG A 56 -17.67 -8.30 5.91
CA ARG A 56 -18.10 -9.31 4.93
C ARG A 56 -18.63 -8.69 3.63
N GLU A 57 -19.46 -7.66 3.75
CA GLU A 57 -20.08 -6.97 2.62
C GLU A 57 -19.09 -6.11 1.81
N ASN A 58 -18.00 -5.66 2.44
CA ASN A 58 -17.01 -4.77 1.82
C ASN A 58 -15.81 -5.52 1.25
N LYS A 59 -15.35 -6.59 1.92
CA LYS A 59 -14.08 -7.26 1.60
C LYS A 59 -13.96 -7.69 0.15
N GLY A 60 -14.97 -8.42 -0.36
CA GLY A 60 -14.97 -8.89 -1.75
C GLY A 60 -15.09 -7.75 -2.75
N ARG A 61 -15.91 -6.75 -2.45
CA ARG A 61 -16.12 -5.58 -3.32
C ARG A 61 -14.88 -4.68 -3.38
N VAL A 62 -14.16 -4.51 -2.26
CA VAL A 62 -12.86 -3.80 -2.24
C VAL A 62 -11.84 -4.53 -3.09
N LEU A 63 -11.74 -5.86 -2.99
CA LEU A 63 -10.85 -6.66 -3.83
C LEU A 63 -11.20 -6.51 -5.32
N ALA A 64 -12.48 -6.60 -5.68
CA ALA A 64 -12.94 -6.41 -7.06
C ALA A 64 -12.61 -5.01 -7.60
N LEU A 65 -12.70 -3.96 -6.76
CA LEU A 65 -12.29 -2.61 -7.14
C LEU A 65 -10.78 -2.51 -7.41
N VAL A 66 -9.95 -3.20 -6.61
CA VAL A 66 -8.49 -3.24 -6.85
C VAL A 66 -8.20 -3.88 -8.20
N HIS A 67 -8.80 -5.04 -8.51
CA HIS A 67 -8.61 -5.72 -9.79
C HIS A 67 -9.05 -4.84 -10.96
N ARG A 68 -10.31 -4.37 -10.97
CA ARG A 68 -10.83 -3.53 -12.03
C ARG A 68 -10.03 -2.24 -12.24
N SER A 69 -9.63 -1.57 -11.16
CA SER A 69 -8.82 -0.35 -11.27
C SER A 69 -7.42 -0.66 -11.80
N SER A 70 -6.84 -1.82 -11.44
CA SER A 70 -5.52 -2.22 -11.94
C SER A 70 -5.55 -2.49 -13.44
N GLU A 71 -6.57 -3.17 -13.95
CA GLU A 71 -6.77 -3.41 -15.37
C GLU A 71 -6.96 -2.11 -16.16
N CYS A 72 -7.89 -1.24 -15.72
CA CYS A 72 -8.16 0.05 -16.36
C CYS A 72 -6.93 0.96 -16.48
N HIS A 73 -5.98 0.86 -15.54
CA HIS A 73 -4.78 1.70 -15.50
C HIS A 73 -3.49 0.94 -15.82
N ARG A 74 -3.58 -0.30 -16.31
CA ARG A 74 -2.40 -1.14 -16.65
C ARG A 74 -1.41 -1.24 -15.51
N ILE A 75 -1.92 -1.49 -14.30
CA ILE A 75 -1.13 -1.69 -13.08
C ILE A 75 -0.92 -3.18 -12.83
N GLN A 76 0.31 -3.58 -12.66
CA GLN A 76 0.64 -4.93 -12.17
C GLN A 76 0.60 -4.93 -10.64
N VAL A 77 -0.32 -5.67 -10.05
CA VAL A 77 -0.40 -5.86 -8.59
C VAL A 77 0.41 -7.08 -8.20
N HIS A 78 1.51 -6.88 -7.48
CA HIS A 78 2.36 -7.97 -6.96
C HIS A 78 1.84 -8.52 -5.63
N ARG A 79 1.29 -7.64 -4.80
CA ARG A 79 0.69 -8.01 -3.50
C ARG A 79 -0.38 -7.00 -3.11
N PHE A 80 -1.45 -7.49 -2.52
CA PHE A 80 -2.52 -6.71 -1.93
C PHE A 80 -2.87 -7.28 -0.57
N GLU A 81 -2.98 -6.41 0.45
CA GLU A 81 -3.42 -6.77 1.78
C GLU A 81 -4.44 -5.77 2.29
N ASN A 82 -5.57 -6.28 2.75
CA ASN A 82 -6.62 -5.52 3.40
C ASN A 82 -6.61 -5.86 4.89
N VAL A 83 -6.34 -4.88 5.75
CA VAL A 83 -6.30 -5.04 7.21
C VAL A 83 -7.42 -4.28 7.91
N GLY A 84 -8.48 -3.94 7.19
CA GLY A 84 -9.71 -3.35 7.69
C GLY A 84 -9.70 -1.82 7.69
N ASN A 85 -8.77 -1.20 8.37
CA ASN A 85 -8.65 0.27 8.44
C ASN A 85 -7.56 0.82 7.54
N HIS A 86 -6.79 -0.02 6.88
CA HIS A 86 -5.85 0.39 5.84
C HIS A 86 -5.61 -0.72 4.83
N LEU A 87 -5.18 -0.31 3.65
CA LEU A 87 -4.84 -1.19 2.53
C LEU A 87 -3.36 -1.04 2.20
N HIS A 88 -2.71 -2.15 1.96
CA HIS A 88 -1.35 -2.19 1.44
C HIS A 88 -1.34 -2.78 0.04
N LEU A 89 -0.63 -2.13 -0.88
CA LEU A 89 -0.42 -2.64 -2.24
C LEU A 89 1.07 -2.55 -2.59
N LEU A 90 1.57 -3.57 -3.24
CA LEU A 90 2.85 -3.54 -3.93
C LEU A 90 2.57 -3.64 -5.42
N VAL A 91 2.81 -2.57 -6.16
CA VAL A 91 2.40 -2.45 -7.56
C VAL A 91 3.53 -1.97 -8.46
N SER A 92 3.46 -2.31 -9.75
CA SER A 92 4.27 -1.69 -10.80
C SER A 92 3.38 -1.05 -11.86
N ALA A 93 3.84 0.02 -12.46
CA ALA A 93 3.15 0.74 -13.53
C ALA A 93 4.15 1.14 -14.61
N GLY A 94 3.71 1.12 -15.86
CA GLY A 94 4.54 1.56 -16.99
C GLY A 94 4.71 3.07 -17.05
N SER A 95 3.74 3.83 -16.53
CA SER A 95 3.78 5.29 -16.52
C SER A 95 3.33 5.89 -15.19
N ARG A 96 3.83 7.10 -14.92
CA ARG A 96 3.39 7.91 -13.78
C ARG A 96 1.90 8.28 -13.88
N ARG A 97 1.41 8.53 -15.09
CA ARG A 97 0.00 8.88 -15.34
C ARG A 97 -0.91 7.75 -14.92
N ASP A 98 -0.61 6.52 -15.34
CA ASP A 98 -1.37 5.33 -14.99
C ASP A 98 -1.35 5.09 -13.47
N PHE A 99 -0.18 5.21 -12.83
CA PHE A 99 -0.05 5.08 -11.38
C PHE A 99 -0.87 6.12 -10.61
N GLN A 100 -0.84 7.39 -11.02
CA GLN A 100 -1.61 8.45 -10.36
C GLN A 100 -3.11 8.31 -10.61
N GLY A 101 -3.51 7.93 -11.83
CA GLY A 101 -4.89 7.63 -12.19
C GLY A 101 -5.44 6.50 -11.34
N PHE A 102 -4.70 5.40 -11.26
CA PHE A 102 -5.02 4.25 -10.40
C PHE A 102 -5.27 4.65 -8.94
N LEU A 103 -4.32 5.36 -8.32
CA LEU A 103 -4.45 5.76 -6.91
C LEU A 103 -5.68 6.64 -6.68
N ARG A 104 -5.93 7.62 -7.55
CA ARG A 104 -7.06 8.53 -7.44
C ARG A 104 -8.39 7.81 -7.57
N VAL A 105 -8.53 6.97 -8.60
CA VAL A 105 -9.77 6.24 -8.87
C VAL A 105 -10.03 5.20 -7.78
N LEU A 106 -9.01 4.42 -7.42
CA LEU A 106 -9.14 3.40 -6.36
C LEU A 106 -9.54 4.02 -5.02
N ALA A 107 -8.85 5.06 -4.58
CA ALA A 107 -9.16 5.73 -3.31
C ALA A 107 -10.59 6.31 -3.31
N GLY A 108 -11.01 6.96 -4.38
CA GLY A 108 -12.36 7.52 -4.51
C GLY A 108 -13.44 6.43 -4.51
N GLN A 109 -13.27 5.39 -5.31
CA GLN A 109 -14.26 4.31 -5.41
C GLN A 109 -14.38 3.49 -4.11
N ILE A 110 -13.28 3.22 -3.41
CA ILE A 110 -13.35 2.54 -2.11
C ILE A 110 -14.07 3.41 -1.07
N ALA A 111 -13.78 4.72 -1.03
CA ALA A 111 -14.47 5.62 -0.12
C ALA A 111 -15.99 5.61 -0.38
N PHE A 112 -16.44 5.73 -1.63
CA PHE A 112 -17.85 5.64 -1.99
C PHE A 112 -18.47 4.30 -1.66
N LEU A 113 -17.79 3.20 -1.99
CA LEU A 113 -18.24 1.85 -1.72
C LEU A 113 -18.55 1.62 -0.24
N VAL A 114 -17.60 2.01 0.61
CA VAL A 114 -17.61 1.69 2.05
C VAL A 114 -18.55 2.61 2.82
N THR A 115 -18.62 3.89 2.44
CA THR A 115 -19.42 4.90 3.16
C THR A 115 -20.83 5.06 2.60
N GLY A 116 -21.10 4.58 1.39
CA GLY A 116 -22.35 4.84 0.69
C GLY A 116 -22.51 6.28 0.18
N ALA A 117 -21.47 7.12 0.29
CA ALA A 117 -21.50 8.50 -0.17
C ALA A 117 -21.80 8.59 -1.68
N ARG A 118 -22.50 9.65 -2.08
CA ARG A 118 -22.86 9.94 -3.47
C ARG A 118 -22.80 11.47 -3.70
N LYS A 119 -22.83 11.88 -4.98
CA LYS A 119 -23.00 13.29 -5.33
C LYS A 119 -24.31 13.81 -4.67
N GLY A 120 -24.23 14.90 -3.93
CA GLY A 120 -25.37 15.45 -3.16
C GLY A 120 -25.56 14.84 -1.76
N ASN A 121 -24.94 13.71 -1.45
CA ASN A 121 -24.94 13.11 -0.10
C ASN A 121 -23.51 12.76 0.31
N PRO A 122 -22.70 13.74 0.74
CA PRO A 122 -21.31 13.55 1.09
C PRO A 122 -21.15 12.75 2.39
N ILE A 123 -19.93 12.27 2.64
CA ILE A 123 -19.59 11.57 3.88
C ILE A 123 -19.78 12.52 5.08
N PRO A 124 -20.62 12.17 6.06
CA PRO A 124 -20.75 12.95 7.29
C PRO A 124 -19.38 13.14 7.97
N GLY A 125 -19.06 14.38 8.39
CA GLY A 125 -17.79 14.68 9.05
C GLY A 125 -16.54 14.68 8.15
N GLY A 126 -16.70 14.78 6.83
CA GLY A 126 -15.59 15.07 5.90
C GLY A 126 -14.95 13.87 5.23
N ARG A 127 -13.63 13.89 5.07
CA ARG A 127 -12.89 12.92 4.26
C ARG A 127 -12.90 11.52 4.87
N PHE A 128 -12.97 10.47 4.04
CA PHE A 128 -12.83 9.08 4.47
C PHE A 128 -11.37 8.72 4.78
N TRP A 129 -10.45 9.08 3.89
CA TRP A 129 -9.02 8.81 4.08
C TRP A 129 -8.37 9.86 4.98
N ASP A 130 -7.54 9.42 5.92
CA ASP A 130 -6.87 10.31 6.87
C ASP A 130 -5.97 11.33 6.15
N LYS A 131 -5.17 10.83 5.18
CA LYS A 131 -4.18 11.62 4.44
C LYS A 131 -4.09 11.14 2.99
N LEU A 132 -3.26 11.81 2.20
CA LEU A 132 -2.89 11.33 0.88
C LEU A 132 -2.26 9.93 1.00
N ALA A 133 -2.55 9.05 0.03
CA ALA A 133 -1.95 7.74 -0.03
C ALA A 133 -0.42 7.82 0.15
N TYR A 134 0.11 7.11 1.14
CA TYR A 134 1.56 6.93 1.26
C TYR A 134 2.06 6.08 0.09
N SER A 135 3.22 6.40 -0.43
CA SER A 135 3.90 5.55 -1.41
C SER A 135 5.41 5.62 -1.26
N ARG A 136 6.08 4.51 -1.48
CA ARG A 136 7.53 4.40 -1.48
C ARG A 136 7.99 3.57 -2.68
N VAL A 137 8.94 4.09 -3.44
CA VAL A 137 9.62 3.32 -4.50
C VAL A 137 10.46 2.23 -3.86
N VAL A 138 10.25 0.98 -4.28
CA VAL A 138 10.89 -0.22 -3.72
C VAL A 138 12.05 -0.64 -4.61
N GLN A 139 13.24 -0.78 -4.04
CA GLN A 139 14.40 -1.26 -4.77
C GLN A 139 14.26 -2.75 -5.07
N ARG A 140 14.83 -3.20 -6.20
CA ARG A 140 14.85 -4.62 -6.55
C ARG A 140 15.66 -5.45 -5.55
N GLY A 141 15.46 -6.76 -5.57
CA GLY A 141 16.22 -7.68 -4.75
C GLY A 141 15.74 -7.75 -3.30
N ARG A 142 16.62 -7.43 -2.34
CA ARG A 142 16.34 -7.59 -0.90
C ARG A 142 15.19 -6.71 -0.43
N ASP A 143 15.11 -5.46 -0.87
CA ASP A 143 14.05 -4.52 -0.45
C ASP A 143 12.67 -5.03 -0.90
N PHE A 144 12.52 -5.47 -2.14
CA PHE A 144 11.28 -6.04 -2.65
C PHE A 144 10.82 -7.26 -1.82
N LYS A 145 11.75 -8.19 -1.53
CA LYS A 145 11.47 -9.37 -0.68
C LYS A 145 11.07 -8.97 0.74
N ASN A 146 11.70 -7.94 1.29
CA ASN A 146 11.39 -7.43 2.63
C ASN A 146 9.99 -6.80 2.67
N VAL A 147 9.59 -6.03 1.65
CA VAL A 147 8.24 -5.46 1.56
C VAL A 147 7.18 -6.56 1.48
N ILE A 148 7.36 -7.56 0.61
CA ILE A 148 6.43 -8.72 0.55
C ILE A 148 6.28 -9.39 1.92
N ARG A 149 7.40 -9.62 2.61
CA ARG A 149 7.39 -10.23 3.95
C ARG A 149 6.65 -9.36 4.97
N TYR A 150 6.88 -8.06 4.93
CA TYR A 150 6.20 -7.10 5.79
C TYR A 150 4.68 -7.13 5.54
N LEU A 151 4.24 -7.10 4.27
CA LEU A 151 2.82 -7.15 3.92
C LEU A 151 2.17 -8.47 4.37
N SER A 152 2.81 -9.60 4.13
CA SER A 152 2.31 -10.89 4.60
C SER A 152 2.15 -10.93 6.13
N LYS A 153 3.10 -10.34 6.87
CA LYS A 153 3.01 -10.25 8.33
C LYS A 153 1.81 -9.42 8.79
N ASN A 154 1.57 -8.26 8.17
CA ASN A 154 0.41 -7.43 8.49
C ASN A 154 -0.92 -8.16 8.22
N ALA A 155 -1.00 -8.96 7.15
CA ALA A 155 -2.17 -9.79 6.87
C ALA A 155 -2.44 -10.80 7.98
N TRP A 156 -1.42 -11.49 8.48
CA TRP A 156 -1.56 -12.45 9.58
C TRP A 156 -1.98 -11.77 10.88
N GLU A 157 -1.38 -10.63 11.20
CA GLU A 157 -1.75 -9.83 12.38
C GLU A 157 -3.23 -9.38 12.33
N SER A 158 -3.74 -9.01 11.14
CA SER A 158 -5.14 -8.63 10.96
C SER A 158 -6.14 -9.79 11.12
N LEU A 159 -5.66 -11.02 10.99
CA LEU A 159 -6.41 -12.25 11.24
C LEU A 159 -6.30 -12.74 12.69
N GLY A 160 -5.67 -11.94 13.58
CA GLY A 160 -5.49 -12.31 14.99
C GLY A 160 -4.38 -13.34 15.23
N VAL A 161 -3.58 -13.67 14.21
CA VAL A 161 -2.47 -14.63 14.37
C VAL A 161 -1.25 -13.93 14.99
N PRO A 162 -0.77 -14.39 16.16
CA PRO A 162 0.33 -13.73 16.85
C PRO A 162 1.65 -13.81 16.04
N ARG A 163 2.51 -12.81 16.25
CA ARG A 163 3.83 -12.71 15.57
C ARG A 163 4.71 -13.93 15.73
N SER A 164 4.61 -14.63 16.86
CA SER A 164 5.34 -15.86 17.13
C SER A 164 5.01 -16.98 16.15
N ALA A 165 3.72 -17.18 15.83
CA ALA A 165 3.27 -18.19 14.89
C ALA A 165 3.79 -17.99 13.46
N PHE A 166 3.93 -16.73 13.00
CA PHE A 166 4.52 -16.43 11.70
C PHE A 166 5.99 -16.89 11.59
N ASN A 167 6.75 -16.78 12.66
CA ASN A 167 8.15 -17.23 12.70
C ASN A 167 8.27 -18.77 12.74
N SER A 168 7.32 -19.45 13.36
CA SER A 168 7.29 -20.92 13.45
C SER A 168 7.00 -21.58 12.10
N VAL A 169 6.01 -21.07 11.35
CA VAL A 169 5.70 -21.52 9.97
C VAL A 169 6.90 -21.35 9.06
N LYS A 170 7.65 -20.28 9.24
CA LYS A 170 8.86 -20.00 8.45
C LYS A 170 10.03 -20.93 8.77
N ARG A 171 10.14 -21.42 9.99
CA ARG A 171 11.11 -22.47 10.37
C ARG A 171 10.74 -23.80 9.74
N ALA A 172 9.47 -24.20 9.80
CA ALA A 172 8.98 -25.44 9.21
C ALA A 172 9.18 -25.52 7.69
N THR A 173 8.89 -24.45 6.94
CA THR A 173 9.10 -24.40 5.50
C THR A 173 10.59 -24.37 5.07
N ARG A 174 11.50 -23.96 5.95
CA ARG A 174 12.95 -24.07 5.69
C ARG A 174 13.51 -25.47 5.87
N LEU A 175 12.95 -26.25 6.81
CA LEU A 175 13.38 -27.62 7.07
C LEU A 175 13.01 -28.58 5.91
N HIS A 176 11.91 -28.30 5.19
CA HIS A 176 11.49 -29.11 4.02
C HIS A 176 12.20 -28.75 2.71
N LYS A 177 13.09 -27.75 2.70
CA LYS A 177 13.87 -27.32 1.50
C LYS A 177 15.38 -27.58 1.63
N ARG A 178 15.81 -28.48 2.48
CA ARG A 178 17.18 -29.02 2.42
C ARG A 178 17.14 -30.34 1.67
N PRO A 179 17.93 -30.46 0.57
CA PRO A 179 18.14 -31.71 -0.15
C PRO A 179 18.83 -32.72 0.75
#